data_62cf56aa48c177a182b0f2f4a8865407
#
_entry.id   62cf56aa48c177a182b0f2f4a8865407
#
_cell.length_a   1.000
_cell.length_b   1.000
_cell.length_c   1.000
_cell.angle_alpha   90.00
_cell.angle_beta   90.00
_cell.angle_gamma   90.00
#
_symmetry.space_group_name_H-M   'P 1'
#
loop_
_entity.id
_entity.type
_entity.pdbx_description
1 polymer ?
#
loop_
_entity_poly.entity_id
_entity_poly.type
_entity_poly.pdbx_seq_one_letter_code
_entity_poly.pdbx_strand_id
1 'polypeptide(L)'
;MFESGMLDEMIPGSYKALQAIHNYLFCDIYEFAGQTRTVNIAKGNFRFAPVMYLDAALKNVEKMPQSTFDEIVEKYVEMNIAHPFREGNGRSTRIWLDQILKRKLGRVVDWSKVDKEDYLLAMERSPIKDIEIKVILQNALTDQIDDREMFMKGVDHSYEYEGYHLSLIHISE
;
A
#
# COMPACT_ATOMS: atom_id res chain seq x y z
N MET A 1 -2.80 12.24 11.24
CA MET A 1 -3.71 11.14 10.86
C MET A 1 -3.82 10.11 11.96
N PHE A 2 -2.74 9.47 12.35
CA PHE A 2 -2.75 8.50 13.45
C PHE A 2 -3.27 9.13 14.74
N GLU A 3 -2.77 10.30 15.07
CA GLU A 3 -3.12 11.00 16.32
C GLU A 3 -4.53 11.60 16.31
N SER A 4 -5.03 11.94 15.12
CA SER A 4 -6.37 12.54 15.00
C SER A 4 -7.49 11.51 14.97
N GLY A 5 -7.15 10.23 14.89
CA GLY A 5 -8.15 9.17 14.74
C GLY A 5 -8.79 9.11 13.35
N MET A 6 -8.28 9.87 12.39
CA MET A 6 -8.84 9.92 11.05
C MET A 6 -8.89 8.55 10.39
N LEU A 7 -7.85 7.71 10.61
CA LEU A 7 -7.83 6.35 10.06
C LEU A 7 -8.97 5.49 10.58
N ASP A 8 -9.37 5.71 11.84
CA ASP A 8 -10.43 4.92 12.44
C ASP A 8 -11.81 5.32 11.92
N GLU A 9 -11.95 6.51 11.36
CA GLU A 9 -13.22 6.99 10.81
C GLU A 9 -13.42 6.55 9.35
N MET A 10 -12.35 6.13 8.67
CA MET A 10 -12.44 5.71 7.28
C MET A 10 -12.88 4.25 7.19
N ILE A 11 -13.55 3.90 6.09
CA ILE A 11 -13.91 2.51 5.82
C ILE A 11 -12.66 1.77 5.35
N PRO A 12 -12.13 0.82 6.16
CA PRO A 12 -10.93 0.10 5.77
C PRO A 12 -11.11 -0.68 4.48
N GLY A 13 -10.13 -0.57 3.60
CA GLY A 13 -10.16 -1.27 2.31
C GLY A 13 -10.88 -0.53 1.20
N SER A 14 -11.45 0.64 1.47
CA SER A 14 -12.04 1.47 0.43
C SER A 14 -10.94 2.27 -0.29
N TYR A 15 -11.22 2.66 -1.52
CA TYR A 15 -10.30 3.53 -2.26
C TYR A 15 -10.28 4.95 -1.65
N LYS A 16 -11.43 5.40 -1.13
CA LYS A 16 -11.47 6.71 -0.45
C LYS A 16 -10.54 6.75 0.75
N ALA A 17 -10.45 5.67 1.50
CA ALA A 17 -9.51 5.59 2.61
C ALA A 17 -8.06 5.73 2.11
N LEU A 18 -7.72 5.05 1.02
CA LEU A 18 -6.38 5.15 0.45
C LEU A 18 -6.10 6.57 -0.06
N GLN A 19 -7.06 7.19 -0.72
CA GLN A 19 -6.93 8.58 -1.17
C GLN A 19 -6.69 9.54 -0.01
N ALA A 20 -7.42 9.35 1.09
CA ALA A 20 -7.26 10.18 2.29
C ALA A 20 -5.88 10.00 2.91
N ILE A 21 -5.39 8.76 2.97
CA ILE A 21 -4.05 8.47 3.47
C ILE A 21 -3.01 9.17 2.59
N HIS A 22 -3.11 9.00 1.30
CA HIS A 22 -2.18 9.61 0.34
C HIS A 22 -2.18 11.14 0.45
N ASN A 23 -3.37 11.72 0.52
CA ASN A 23 -3.49 13.17 0.66
C ASN A 23 -2.85 13.66 1.96
N TYR A 24 -3.09 12.97 3.07
CA TYR A 24 -2.51 13.35 4.35
C TYR A 24 -0.98 13.32 4.31
N LEU A 25 -0.40 12.30 3.71
CA LEU A 25 1.04 12.14 3.65
C LEU A 25 1.71 13.16 2.72
N PHE A 26 1.07 13.53 1.64
CA PHE A 26 1.73 14.21 0.54
C PHE A 26 1.13 15.56 0.14
N CYS A 27 0.11 16.07 0.85
CA CYS A 27 -0.55 17.31 0.45
C CYS A 27 0.39 18.51 0.42
N ASP A 28 1.44 18.49 1.22
CA ASP A 28 2.43 19.59 1.23
C ASP A 28 3.58 19.37 0.26
N ILE A 29 3.62 18.22 -0.42
CA ILE A 29 4.72 17.83 -1.29
C ILE A 29 4.27 17.77 -2.74
N TYR A 30 3.11 17.17 -3.00
CA TYR A 30 2.61 16.93 -4.35
C TYR A 30 1.27 17.62 -4.57
N GLU A 31 1.12 18.30 -5.70
CA GLU A 31 -0.16 18.88 -6.10
C GLU A 31 -1.21 17.80 -6.36
N PHE A 32 -0.77 16.61 -6.78
CA PHE A 32 -1.67 15.50 -7.10
C PHE A 32 -2.03 14.64 -5.88
N ALA A 33 -1.68 15.06 -4.65
CA ALA A 33 -1.96 14.27 -3.45
C ALA A 33 -3.43 13.86 -3.38
N GLY A 34 -3.65 12.55 -3.19
CA GLY A 34 -5.00 11.98 -3.13
C GLY A 34 -5.71 11.85 -4.46
N GLN A 35 -5.09 12.22 -5.57
CA GLN A 35 -5.70 12.20 -6.90
C GLN A 35 -5.22 11.00 -7.71
N THR A 36 -6.16 10.31 -8.33
CA THR A 36 -5.86 9.18 -9.21
C THR A 36 -5.03 9.68 -10.40
N ARG A 37 -4.00 8.93 -10.73
CA ARG A 37 -3.11 9.30 -11.85
C ARG A 37 -3.82 9.27 -13.19
N THR A 38 -3.33 10.08 -14.10
CA THR A 38 -3.81 10.15 -15.48
C THR A 38 -2.77 9.70 -16.49
N VAL A 39 -1.65 9.13 -16.00
CA VAL A 39 -0.54 8.67 -16.84
C VAL A 39 -0.22 7.22 -16.52
N ASN A 40 0.33 6.51 -17.50
CA ASN A 40 0.85 5.16 -17.28
C ASN A 40 2.20 5.25 -16.58
N ILE A 41 2.46 4.32 -15.68
CA ILE A 41 3.73 4.27 -14.95
C ILE A 41 4.26 2.84 -14.93
N ALA A 42 5.56 2.73 -14.78
CA ALA A 42 6.24 1.45 -14.68
C ALA A 42 7.43 1.58 -13.73
N LYS A 43 7.93 0.44 -13.27
CA LYS A 43 9.07 0.37 -12.38
C LYS A 43 9.94 -0.77 -12.89
N GLY A 44 11.05 -0.42 -13.53
CA GLY A 44 11.84 -1.41 -14.22
C GLY A 44 11.02 -2.09 -15.32
N ASN A 45 10.94 -3.41 -15.26
CA ASN A 45 10.13 -4.19 -16.20
C ASN A 45 8.69 -4.40 -15.75
N PHE A 46 8.34 -3.92 -14.56
CA PHE A 46 7.01 -4.08 -14.02
C PHE A 46 6.12 -2.92 -14.45
N ARG A 47 5.06 -3.24 -15.18
CA ARG A 47 4.06 -2.25 -15.60
C ARG A 47 2.84 -2.37 -14.72
N PHE A 48 2.42 -1.24 -14.17
CA PHE A 48 1.21 -1.19 -13.35
C PHE A 48 -0.02 -1.08 -14.26
N ALA A 49 -1.21 -1.15 -13.66
CA ALA A 49 -2.45 -1.13 -14.43
C ALA A 49 -2.47 0.05 -15.40
N PRO A 50 -2.80 -0.18 -16.68
CA PRO A 50 -2.95 0.92 -17.63
C PRO A 50 -4.02 1.89 -17.18
N VAL A 51 -3.79 3.16 -17.42
CA VAL A 51 -4.70 4.23 -17.00
C VAL A 51 -6.13 4.01 -17.50
N MET A 52 -6.28 3.49 -18.70
CA MET A 52 -7.60 3.27 -19.29
C MET A 52 -8.42 2.20 -18.53
N TYR A 53 -7.77 1.33 -17.78
CA TYR A 53 -8.42 0.28 -16.98
C TYR A 53 -8.35 0.54 -15.48
N LEU A 54 -7.71 1.62 -15.08
CA LEU A 54 -7.40 1.88 -13.67
C LEU A 54 -8.67 2.01 -12.82
N ASP A 55 -9.66 2.75 -13.30
CA ASP A 55 -10.91 2.94 -12.57
C ASP A 55 -11.62 1.62 -12.32
N ALA A 56 -11.69 0.76 -13.34
CA ALA A 56 -12.28 -0.57 -13.19
C ALA A 56 -11.48 -1.44 -12.22
N ALA A 57 -10.16 -1.37 -12.29
CA ALA A 57 -9.29 -2.12 -11.38
C ALA A 57 -9.52 -1.69 -9.93
N LEU A 58 -9.62 -0.40 -9.66
CA LEU A 58 -9.85 0.12 -8.31
C LEU A 58 -11.21 -0.31 -7.77
N LYS A 59 -12.24 -0.31 -8.61
CA LYS A 59 -13.56 -0.80 -8.20
C LYS A 59 -13.54 -2.28 -7.87
N ASN A 60 -12.79 -3.06 -8.63
CA ASN A 60 -12.64 -4.49 -8.34
C ASN A 60 -11.91 -4.74 -7.03
N VAL A 61 -10.85 -3.97 -6.75
CA VAL A 61 -10.11 -4.11 -5.49
C VAL A 61 -11.02 -3.81 -4.30
N GLU A 62 -11.85 -2.76 -4.39
CA GLU A 62 -12.77 -2.43 -3.30
C GLU A 62 -13.72 -3.58 -2.97
N LYS A 63 -14.11 -4.36 -3.96
CA LYS A 63 -15.05 -5.48 -3.77
C LYS A 63 -14.39 -6.75 -3.26
N MET A 64 -13.07 -6.82 -3.26
CA MET A 64 -12.37 -8.02 -2.82
C MET A 64 -12.59 -8.27 -1.33
N PRO A 65 -12.72 -9.56 -0.91
CA PRO A 65 -12.93 -9.88 0.49
C PRO A 65 -11.70 -9.51 1.34
N GLN A 66 -11.94 -9.22 2.61
CA GLN A 66 -10.90 -8.83 3.54
C GLN A 66 -11.17 -9.37 4.96
N SER A 67 -11.70 -10.60 5.04
CA SER A 67 -12.06 -11.21 6.32
C SER A 67 -10.93 -12.03 6.94
N THR A 68 -10.03 -12.57 6.12
CA THR A 68 -8.90 -13.36 6.58
C THR A 68 -7.59 -12.68 6.22
N PHE A 69 -6.51 -13.11 6.86
CA PHE A 69 -5.18 -12.57 6.55
C PHE A 69 -4.84 -12.75 5.06
N ASP A 70 -5.06 -13.96 4.52
CA ASP A 70 -4.75 -14.23 3.12
C ASP A 70 -5.55 -13.33 2.18
N GLU A 71 -6.84 -13.16 2.45
CA GLU A 71 -7.70 -12.26 1.66
C GLU A 71 -7.21 -10.82 1.70
N ILE A 72 -6.81 -10.37 2.87
CA ILE A 72 -6.32 -8.99 3.04
C ILE A 72 -5.03 -8.78 2.25
N VAL A 73 -4.11 -9.74 2.30
CA VAL A 73 -2.85 -9.64 1.55
C VAL A 73 -3.11 -9.72 0.05
N GLU A 74 -4.01 -10.59 -0.39
CA GLU A 74 -4.40 -10.68 -1.81
C GLU A 74 -4.96 -9.34 -2.30
N LYS A 75 -5.79 -8.71 -1.49
CA LYS A 75 -6.34 -7.38 -1.80
C LYS A 75 -5.23 -6.33 -1.87
N TYR A 76 -4.28 -6.38 -0.96
CA TYR A 76 -3.11 -5.51 -0.95
C TYR A 76 -2.27 -5.68 -2.23
N VAL A 77 -2.05 -6.91 -2.65
CA VAL A 77 -1.31 -7.21 -3.89
C VAL A 77 -2.01 -6.57 -5.09
N GLU A 78 -3.33 -6.71 -5.18
CA GLU A 78 -4.10 -6.14 -6.29
C GLU A 78 -4.05 -4.60 -6.27
N MET A 79 -4.09 -4.00 -5.10
CA MET A 79 -3.94 -2.54 -5.01
C MET A 79 -2.54 -2.10 -5.44
N ASN A 80 -1.52 -2.89 -5.13
CA ASN A 80 -0.16 -2.60 -5.58
C ASN A 80 -0.06 -2.67 -7.11
N ILE A 81 -0.74 -3.62 -7.73
CA ILE A 81 -0.77 -3.73 -9.20
C ILE A 81 -1.49 -2.51 -9.80
N ALA A 82 -2.58 -2.09 -9.18
CA ALA A 82 -3.32 -0.91 -9.63
C ALA A 82 -2.46 0.35 -9.55
N HIS A 83 -1.76 0.54 -8.45
CA HIS A 83 -0.80 1.63 -8.28
C HIS A 83 -1.41 2.98 -8.66
N PRO A 84 -2.42 3.45 -7.91
CA PRO A 84 -3.31 4.50 -8.42
C PRO A 84 -2.73 5.91 -8.46
N PHE A 85 -1.61 6.18 -7.79
CA PHE A 85 -1.04 7.52 -7.73
C PHE A 85 0.26 7.61 -8.54
N ARG A 86 0.67 8.82 -8.86
CA ARG A 86 1.91 9.03 -9.62
C ARG A 86 3.14 8.68 -8.79
N GLU A 87 3.11 9.01 -7.51
CA GLU A 87 4.19 8.77 -6.55
C GLU A 87 3.57 8.45 -5.19
N GLY A 88 4.32 7.81 -4.31
CA GLY A 88 3.87 7.58 -2.94
C GLY A 88 2.91 6.40 -2.77
N ASN A 89 2.76 5.57 -3.78
CA ASN A 89 1.87 4.41 -3.71
C ASN A 89 2.29 3.42 -2.62
N GLY A 90 3.57 3.09 -2.58
CA GLY A 90 4.05 2.10 -1.60
C GLY A 90 3.76 2.53 -0.18
N ARG A 91 4.13 3.76 0.17
CA ARG A 91 3.95 4.27 1.52
C ARG A 91 2.48 4.33 1.92
N SER A 92 1.65 4.90 1.07
CA SER A 92 0.22 5.02 1.37
C SER A 92 -0.47 3.66 1.40
N THR A 93 -0.11 2.75 0.51
CA THR A 93 -0.73 1.42 0.44
C THR A 93 -0.34 0.55 1.62
N ARG A 94 0.88 0.68 2.14
CA ARG A 94 1.27 -0.05 3.35
C ARG A 94 0.48 0.40 4.58
N ILE A 95 0.22 1.70 4.70
CA ILE A 95 -0.64 2.22 5.78
C ILE A 95 -2.08 1.72 5.60
N TRP A 96 -2.56 1.69 4.39
CA TRP A 96 -3.89 1.17 4.05
C TRP A 96 -4.01 -0.32 4.43
N LEU A 97 -2.97 -1.11 4.15
CA LEU A 97 -2.91 -2.51 4.57
C LEU A 97 -3.02 -2.64 6.08
N ASP A 98 -2.24 -1.85 6.82
CA ASP A 98 -2.26 -1.88 8.29
C ASP A 98 -3.61 -1.45 8.85
N GLN A 99 -4.29 -0.52 8.21
CA GLN A 99 -5.63 -0.13 8.62
C GLN A 99 -6.62 -1.30 8.52
N ILE A 100 -6.56 -2.05 7.42
CA ILE A 100 -7.41 -3.22 7.23
C ILE A 100 -7.09 -4.29 8.26
N LEU A 101 -5.80 -4.60 8.43
CA LEU A 101 -5.35 -5.61 9.38
C LEU A 101 -5.76 -5.26 10.81
N LYS A 102 -5.58 -4.01 11.22
CA LYS A 102 -5.96 -3.53 12.53
C LYS A 102 -7.45 -3.73 12.78
N ARG A 103 -8.27 -3.32 11.83
CA ARG A 103 -9.73 -3.38 11.97
C ARG A 103 -10.24 -4.82 11.97
N LYS A 104 -9.69 -5.67 11.13
CA LYS A 104 -10.22 -7.02 10.93
C LYS A 104 -9.58 -8.06 11.84
N LEU A 105 -8.28 -7.94 12.13
CA LEU A 105 -7.53 -8.95 12.87
C LEU A 105 -6.94 -8.44 14.18
N GLY A 106 -7.03 -7.14 14.46
CA GLY A 106 -6.41 -6.55 15.65
C GLY A 106 -4.89 -6.63 15.62
N ARG A 107 -4.30 -6.64 14.44
CA ARG A 107 -2.85 -6.73 14.25
C ARG A 107 -2.40 -5.77 13.15
N VAL A 108 -1.13 -5.43 13.15
CA VAL A 108 -0.48 -4.65 12.10
C VAL A 108 0.87 -5.27 11.77
N VAL A 109 1.48 -4.84 10.69
CA VAL A 109 2.80 -5.31 10.31
C VAL A 109 3.86 -4.48 11.05
N ASP A 110 4.80 -5.17 11.68
CA ASP A 110 6.01 -4.52 12.18
C ASP A 110 7.03 -4.45 11.03
N TRP A 111 7.03 -3.33 10.33
CA TRP A 111 7.86 -3.16 9.14
C TRP A 111 9.36 -3.23 9.45
N SER A 112 9.76 -3.06 10.70
CA SER A 112 11.17 -3.22 11.10
C SER A 112 11.64 -4.67 11.00
N LYS A 113 10.71 -5.63 10.98
CA LYS A 113 11.01 -7.05 10.84
C LYS A 113 10.99 -7.54 9.39
N VAL A 114 10.70 -6.65 8.46
CA VAL A 114 10.58 -6.97 7.04
C VAL A 114 11.88 -6.57 6.35
N ASP A 115 12.57 -7.55 5.75
CA ASP A 115 13.76 -7.26 4.96
C ASP A 115 13.33 -6.60 3.66
N LYS A 116 13.96 -5.48 3.35
CA LYS A 116 13.61 -4.65 2.19
C LYS A 116 13.74 -5.40 0.87
N GLU A 117 14.87 -6.08 0.66
CA GLU A 117 15.10 -6.78 -0.60
C GLU A 117 14.14 -7.94 -0.78
N ASP A 118 13.93 -8.72 0.29
CA ASP A 118 13.00 -9.84 0.25
C ASP A 118 11.58 -9.34 -0.05
N TYR A 119 11.18 -8.24 0.58
CA TYR A 119 9.87 -7.64 0.37
C TYR A 119 9.67 -7.22 -1.08
N LEU A 120 10.65 -6.50 -1.64
CA LEU A 120 10.55 -6.00 -3.01
C LEU A 120 10.48 -7.14 -4.02
N LEU A 121 11.28 -8.19 -3.83
CA LEU A 121 11.23 -9.37 -4.70
C LEU A 121 9.91 -10.10 -4.57
N ALA A 122 9.41 -10.26 -3.34
CA ALA A 122 8.13 -10.92 -3.10
C ALA A 122 6.97 -10.14 -3.75
N MET A 123 7.00 -8.83 -3.66
CA MET A 123 5.98 -7.98 -4.29
C MET A 123 6.06 -8.04 -5.80
N GLU A 124 7.26 -8.06 -6.36
CA GLU A 124 7.45 -8.18 -7.80
C GLU A 124 6.85 -9.50 -8.34
N ARG A 125 6.97 -10.58 -7.56
CA ARG A 125 6.44 -11.90 -7.93
C ARG A 125 4.98 -12.07 -7.59
N SER A 126 4.45 -11.24 -6.71
CA SER A 126 3.11 -11.43 -6.13
C SER A 126 1.96 -11.49 -7.13
N PRO A 127 2.01 -10.81 -8.28
CA PRO A 127 0.92 -10.94 -9.25
C PRO A 127 0.72 -12.37 -9.78
N ILE A 128 1.78 -13.16 -9.77
CA ILE A 128 1.74 -14.55 -10.26
C ILE A 128 1.75 -15.52 -9.09
N LYS A 129 2.54 -15.23 -8.05
CA LYS A 129 2.71 -16.10 -6.90
C LYS A 129 2.83 -15.26 -5.64
N ASP A 130 1.80 -15.27 -4.82
CA ASP A 130 1.72 -14.42 -3.64
C ASP A 130 2.11 -15.09 -2.31
N ILE A 131 2.60 -16.34 -2.36
CA ILE A 131 2.98 -17.06 -1.16
C ILE A 131 4.12 -16.37 -0.42
N GLU A 132 5.12 -15.88 -1.14
CA GLU A 132 6.29 -15.23 -0.54
C GLU A 132 5.88 -14.00 0.28
N ILE A 133 5.08 -13.11 -0.30
CA ILE A 133 4.66 -11.90 0.42
C ILE A 133 3.76 -12.24 1.61
N LYS A 134 2.92 -13.27 1.48
CA LYS A 134 2.08 -13.72 2.60
C LYS A 134 2.93 -14.18 3.77
N VAL A 135 3.98 -14.97 3.51
CA VAL A 135 4.87 -15.46 4.56
C VAL A 135 5.64 -14.30 5.22
N ILE A 136 6.18 -13.40 4.42
CA ILE A 136 6.94 -12.26 4.93
C ILE A 136 6.09 -11.41 5.87
N LEU A 137 4.88 -11.08 5.46
CA LEU A 137 4.00 -10.24 6.25
C LEU A 137 3.46 -10.98 7.47
N GLN A 138 3.12 -12.27 7.34
CA GLN A 138 2.66 -13.09 8.45
C GLN A 138 3.69 -13.12 9.58
N ASN A 139 4.96 -13.30 9.25
CA ASN A 139 6.04 -13.37 10.22
C ASN A 139 6.32 -12.04 10.89
N ALA A 140 5.84 -10.94 10.34
CA ALA A 140 6.07 -9.60 10.86
C ALA A 140 4.84 -9.03 11.59
N LEU A 141 3.75 -9.78 11.71
CA LEU A 141 2.56 -9.30 12.39
C LEU A 141 2.82 -9.08 13.88
N THR A 142 2.23 -8.03 14.43
CA THR A 142 2.28 -7.69 15.84
C THR A 142 0.91 -7.24 16.32
N ASP A 143 0.64 -7.41 17.63
CA ASP A 143 -0.59 -6.94 18.26
C ASP A 143 -0.45 -5.54 18.87
N GLN A 144 0.69 -4.88 18.70
CA GLN A 144 0.94 -3.51 19.18
C GLN A 144 0.33 -2.49 18.23
N ILE A 145 -0.98 -2.52 18.10
CA ILE A 145 -1.71 -1.77 17.08
C ILE A 145 -1.82 -0.27 17.36
N ASP A 146 -1.67 0.14 18.61
CA ASP A 146 -1.78 1.53 19.01
C ASP A 146 -0.42 2.14 19.35
N ASP A 147 0.67 1.43 19.07
CA ASP A 147 2.01 1.89 19.36
C ASP A 147 2.44 2.94 18.33
N ARG A 148 2.59 4.18 18.80
CA ARG A 148 3.04 5.28 17.95
C ARG A 148 4.43 5.01 17.36
N GLU A 149 5.31 4.38 18.14
CA GLU A 149 6.64 4.02 17.68
C GLU A 149 6.56 3.03 16.50
N MET A 150 5.65 2.08 16.59
CA MET A 150 5.42 1.11 15.50
C MET A 150 4.98 1.80 14.23
N PHE A 151 4.07 2.76 14.34
CA PHE A 151 3.63 3.56 13.21
C PHE A 151 4.79 4.34 12.60
N MET A 152 5.61 4.97 13.43
CA MET A 152 6.77 5.73 12.95
C MET A 152 7.80 4.84 12.27
N LYS A 153 8.02 3.63 12.79
CA LYS A 153 8.89 2.66 12.12
C LYS A 153 8.38 2.34 10.72
N GLY A 154 7.08 2.16 10.56
CA GLY A 154 6.48 1.91 9.27
C GLY A 154 6.72 3.05 8.29
N VAL A 155 6.57 4.28 8.75
CA VAL A 155 6.83 5.46 7.92
C VAL A 155 8.31 5.52 7.51
N ASP A 156 9.22 5.32 8.47
CA ASP A 156 10.66 5.37 8.21
C ASP A 156 11.09 4.30 7.20
N HIS A 157 10.63 3.07 7.39
CA HIS A 157 10.95 1.97 6.46
C HIS A 157 10.35 2.21 5.08
N SER A 158 9.21 2.88 5.01
CA SER A 158 8.63 3.25 3.73
C SER A 158 9.51 4.19 2.94
N TYR A 159 10.18 5.13 3.60
CA TYR A 159 11.15 6.00 2.94
C TYR A 159 12.31 5.20 2.35
N GLU A 160 12.81 4.21 3.07
CA GLU A 160 13.86 3.34 2.56
C GLU A 160 13.41 2.58 1.32
N TYR A 161 12.19 2.02 1.36
CA TYR A 161 11.65 1.26 0.23
C TYR A 161 11.48 2.09 -1.01
N GLU A 162 11.15 3.36 -0.86
CA GLU A 162 10.91 4.27 -1.98
C GLU A 162 12.16 5.02 -2.41
N GLY A 163 13.18 5.07 -1.57
CA GLY A 163 14.37 5.88 -1.80
C GLY A 163 15.05 5.65 -3.13
N TYR A 164 15.08 4.42 -3.63
CA TYR A 164 15.66 4.15 -4.93
C TYR A 164 14.62 3.89 -6.01
N HIS A 165 13.39 4.24 -5.75
CA HIS A 165 12.35 4.19 -6.76
C HIS A 165 11.99 5.57 -7.28
N LEU A 166 12.75 6.57 -6.88
CA LEU A 166 12.61 7.91 -7.44
C LEU A 166 12.93 7.95 -8.93
N SER A 167 13.53 6.86 -9.42
CA SER A 167 13.81 6.69 -10.84
C SER A 167 12.67 6.02 -11.60
N LEU A 168 11.46 6.03 -11.05
CA LEU A 168 10.30 5.48 -11.73
C LEU A 168 10.17 6.09 -13.12
N ILE A 169 9.97 5.20 -14.07
CA ILE A 169 9.85 5.60 -15.46
C ILE A 169 8.42 5.98 -15.75
N HIS A 170 8.22 7.18 -16.24
CA HIS A 170 6.90 7.60 -16.69
C HIS A 170 6.67 7.07 -18.09
N ILE A 171 5.68 6.21 -18.22
CA ILE A 171 5.26 5.68 -19.50
C ILE A 171 3.88 6.24 -19.75
N SER A 172 3.85 7.44 -20.25
CA SER A 172 2.61 8.16 -20.46
C SER A 172 2.06 7.98 -21.84
N GLU A 173 2.85 7.51 -22.71
CA GLU A 173 2.59 7.51 -24.15
C GLU A 173 1.69 6.37 -24.60
#